data_42c65551b33f0b97859ea90f80e420b4
#
_entry.id   42c65551b33f0b97859ea90f80e420b4
#
_cell.length_a   1.000
_cell.length_b   1.000
_cell.length_c   1.000
_cell.angle_alpha   90.00
_cell.angle_beta   90.00
_cell.angle_gamma   90.00
#
_symmetry.space_group_name_H-M   'P 1'
#
loop_
_entity.id
_entity.type
_entity.pdbx_description
1 polymer ?
#
loop_
_entity_poly.entity_id
_entity_poly.type
_entity_poly.pdbx_seq_one_letter_code
_entity_poly.pdbx_strand_id
1 'polypeptide(L)'
;MTGTFLASAAVTIDAPPSRVWNALTDPAQIREYMFGSEVTSDFAEGSEVRYAGEFEGKKYEDHGVILEVKENELLRSTHFSPLSGQPDVPENYHTITYTLRDVGGSTLLSLEQDNNGSEEEAAHSSANWSQMLTALKAVVESSH
;
A
#
# COMPACT_ATOMS: atom_id res chain seq x y z
N MET A 1 -1.10 1.69 24.90
CA MET A 1 -0.73 0.58 24.00
C MET A 1 -1.12 0.90 22.60
N THR A 2 -0.14 0.89 21.71
CA THR A 2 -0.42 1.11 20.30
C THR A 2 -1.25 -0.06 19.75
N GLY A 3 -1.93 0.17 18.66
CA GLY A 3 -2.82 -0.82 18.09
C GLY A 3 -2.13 -2.10 17.67
N THR A 4 -2.69 -3.23 18.13
CA THR A 4 -2.19 -4.56 17.77
C THR A 4 -3.08 -5.23 16.73
N PHE A 5 -4.14 -4.54 16.29
CA PHE A 5 -5.09 -5.09 15.32
C PHE A 5 -4.54 -4.93 13.91
N LEU A 6 -4.63 -6.01 13.13
CA LEU A 6 -4.16 -6.02 11.74
C LEU A 6 -5.32 -5.82 10.77
N ALA A 7 -5.14 -4.91 9.83
CA ALA A 7 -5.98 -4.84 8.66
C ALA A 7 -5.33 -5.71 7.59
N SER A 8 -6.12 -6.42 6.80
CA SER A 8 -5.59 -7.26 5.74
C SER A 8 -6.54 -7.34 4.57
N ALA A 9 -5.97 -7.55 3.39
CA ALA A 9 -6.71 -7.75 2.16
C ALA A 9 -5.86 -8.57 1.21
N ALA A 10 -6.50 -9.26 0.27
CA ALA A 10 -5.79 -10.05 -0.71
C ALA A 10 -6.60 -10.11 -1.99
N VAL A 11 -5.88 -10.27 -3.12
CA VAL A 11 -6.51 -10.40 -4.43
C VAL A 11 -5.63 -11.28 -5.30
N THR A 12 -6.27 -12.07 -6.18
CA THR A 12 -5.53 -12.84 -7.18
C THR A 12 -5.58 -12.07 -8.49
N ILE A 13 -4.41 -11.79 -9.05
CA ILE A 13 -4.23 -10.99 -10.26
C ILE A 13 -3.76 -11.91 -11.39
N ASP A 14 -4.40 -11.83 -12.54
CA ASP A 14 -4.04 -12.66 -13.70
C ASP A 14 -2.84 -12.06 -14.44
N ALA A 15 -1.71 -12.09 -13.78
CA ALA A 15 -0.44 -11.62 -14.30
C ALA A 15 0.69 -12.18 -13.43
N PRO A 16 1.90 -12.32 -13.98
CA PRO A 16 3.02 -12.83 -13.20
C PRO A 16 3.48 -11.82 -12.14
N PRO A 17 4.16 -12.29 -11.07
CA PRO A 17 4.63 -11.41 -10.00
C PRO A 17 5.44 -10.20 -10.48
N SER A 18 6.22 -10.35 -11.53
CA SER A 18 7.02 -9.24 -12.06
C SER A 18 6.16 -8.06 -12.53
N ARG A 19 5.00 -8.34 -13.12
CA ARG A 19 4.09 -7.29 -13.57
C ARG A 19 3.37 -6.62 -12.41
N VAL A 20 3.00 -7.42 -11.41
CA VAL A 20 2.39 -6.89 -10.20
C VAL A 20 3.40 -6.02 -9.44
N TRP A 21 4.63 -6.50 -9.34
CA TRP A 21 5.72 -5.74 -8.71
C TRP A 21 5.92 -4.39 -9.40
N ASN A 22 5.93 -4.40 -10.74
CA ASN A 22 6.06 -3.17 -11.49
C ASN A 22 4.95 -2.17 -11.15
N ALA A 23 3.72 -2.66 -11.01
CA ALA A 23 2.60 -1.80 -10.62
C ALA A 23 2.77 -1.23 -9.20
N LEU A 24 3.40 -1.98 -8.29
CA LEU A 24 3.64 -1.52 -6.92
C LEU A 24 4.74 -0.46 -6.82
N THR A 25 5.64 -0.42 -7.79
CA THR A 25 6.84 0.44 -7.73
C THR A 25 6.91 1.47 -8.86
N ASP A 26 5.88 1.58 -9.68
CA ASP A 26 5.81 2.54 -10.77
C ASP A 26 4.82 3.66 -10.40
N PRO A 27 5.31 4.90 -10.17
CA PRO A 27 4.43 6.01 -9.79
C PRO A 27 3.27 6.26 -10.75
N ALA A 28 3.48 6.06 -12.06
CA ALA A 28 2.41 6.25 -13.04
C ALA A 28 1.27 5.27 -12.85
N GLN A 29 1.57 4.01 -12.54
CA GLN A 29 0.55 3.00 -12.27
C GLN A 29 -0.09 3.19 -10.90
N ILE A 30 0.72 3.54 -9.89
CA ILE A 30 0.21 3.80 -8.54
C ILE A 30 -0.85 4.91 -8.58
N ARG A 31 -0.61 5.95 -9.35
CA ARG A 31 -1.55 7.04 -9.49
C ARG A 31 -2.91 6.57 -9.99
N GLU A 32 -2.94 5.57 -10.86
CA GLU A 32 -4.19 5.04 -11.40
C GLU A 32 -5.02 4.29 -10.35
N TYR A 33 -4.38 3.45 -9.53
CA TYR A 33 -5.15 2.65 -8.56
C TYR A 33 -5.22 3.27 -7.16
N MET A 34 -4.45 4.31 -6.90
CA MET A 34 -4.55 5.09 -5.66
C MET A 34 -5.27 6.41 -5.86
N PHE A 35 -6.21 6.43 -6.79
CA PHE A 35 -7.16 7.54 -6.95
C PHE A 35 -6.49 8.89 -7.17
N GLY A 36 -5.42 8.91 -7.97
CA GLY A 36 -4.74 10.14 -8.34
C GLY A 36 -3.58 10.55 -7.45
N SER A 37 -3.23 9.74 -6.46
CA SER A 37 -2.09 10.05 -5.60
C SER A 37 -0.79 10.07 -6.39
N GLU A 38 0.02 11.09 -6.17
CA GLU A 38 1.34 11.17 -6.76
C GLU A 38 2.34 10.64 -5.75
N VAL A 39 3.07 9.60 -6.15
CA VAL A 39 4.02 8.92 -5.30
C VAL A 39 5.43 9.26 -5.74
N THR A 40 6.29 9.57 -4.77
CA THR A 40 7.71 9.85 -5.01
C THR A 40 8.53 8.93 -4.12
N SER A 41 9.37 8.09 -4.71
CA SER A 41 10.29 7.22 -3.98
C SER A 41 11.23 6.53 -4.96
N ASP A 42 12.41 6.15 -4.47
CA ASP A 42 13.34 5.29 -5.22
C ASP A 42 12.99 3.82 -5.02
N PHE A 43 12.06 3.50 -4.11
CA PHE A 43 11.66 2.14 -3.76
C PHE A 43 12.83 1.23 -3.40
N ALA A 44 13.86 1.81 -2.80
CA ALA A 44 15.00 1.09 -2.25
C ALA A 44 14.93 1.11 -0.73
N GLU A 45 15.51 0.10 -0.10
CA GLU A 45 15.53 0.04 1.37
C GLU A 45 16.18 1.30 1.94
N GLY A 46 15.51 1.92 2.91
CA GLY A 46 15.95 3.15 3.52
C GLY A 46 15.47 4.42 2.83
N SER A 47 14.87 4.31 1.64
CA SER A 47 14.37 5.47 0.90
C SER A 47 13.06 5.98 1.51
N GLU A 48 12.87 7.29 1.44
CA GLU A 48 11.60 7.88 1.80
C GLU A 48 10.56 7.60 0.71
N VAL A 49 9.31 7.45 1.10
CA VAL A 49 8.19 7.38 0.17
C VAL A 49 7.18 8.44 0.57
N ARG A 50 6.70 9.21 -0.43
CA ARG A 50 5.71 10.26 -0.22
C ARG A 50 4.52 10.05 -1.15
N TYR A 51 3.32 10.30 -0.60
CA TYR A 51 2.07 10.21 -1.34
C TYR A 51 1.39 11.56 -1.24
N ALA A 52 1.23 12.26 -2.34
CA ALA A 52 0.62 13.58 -2.37
C ALA A 52 -0.65 13.56 -3.21
N GLY A 53 -1.67 14.26 -2.77
CA GLY A 53 -2.92 14.33 -3.51
C GLY A 53 -3.91 15.27 -2.88
N GLU A 54 -5.16 15.17 -3.36
CA GLU A 54 -6.26 15.98 -2.86
C GLU A 54 -7.49 15.10 -2.72
N PHE A 55 -8.13 15.19 -1.56
CA PHE A 55 -9.34 14.43 -1.26
C PHE A 55 -10.40 15.37 -0.68
N GLU A 56 -11.53 15.45 -1.34
CA GLU A 56 -12.65 16.31 -0.93
C GLU A 56 -12.21 17.77 -0.69
N GLY A 57 -11.36 18.29 -1.59
CA GLY A 57 -10.89 19.68 -1.51
C GLY A 57 -9.73 19.90 -0.56
N LYS A 58 -9.28 18.85 0.14
CA LYS A 58 -8.16 18.94 1.07
C LYS A 58 -6.92 18.29 0.47
N LYS A 59 -5.84 19.04 0.46
CA LYS A 59 -4.55 18.51 0.03
C LYS A 59 -3.95 17.69 1.14
N TYR A 60 -3.32 16.57 0.78
CA TYR A 60 -2.62 15.73 1.74
C TYR A 60 -1.24 15.35 1.22
N GLU A 61 -0.35 15.06 2.14
CA GLU A 61 0.96 14.50 1.84
C GLU A 61 1.28 13.47 2.92
N ASP A 62 1.04 12.21 2.59
CA ASP A 62 1.40 11.11 3.47
C ASP A 62 2.85 10.73 3.20
N HIS A 63 3.50 10.13 4.18
CA HIS A 63 4.90 9.75 4.00
C HIS A 63 5.26 8.53 4.84
N GLY A 64 6.40 7.96 4.52
CA GLY A 64 6.97 6.84 5.25
C GLY A 64 8.35 6.52 4.72
N VAL A 65 8.85 5.35 5.11
CA VAL A 65 10.18 4.86 4.72
C VAL A 65 10.04 3.43 4.22
N ILE A 66 10.78 3.09 3.17
CA ILE A 66 10.86 1.72 2.66
C ILE A 66 11.75 0.92 3.61
N LEU A 67 11.18 -0.12 4.23
CA LEU A 67 11.89 -0.93 5.21
C LEU A 67 12.56 -2.15 4.61
N GLU A 68 11.89 -2.82 3.67
CA GLU A 68 12.39 -4.05 3.09
C GLU A 68 11.89 -4.20 1.66
N VAL A 69 12.79 -4.62 0.78
CA VAL A 69 12.47 -4.84 -0.64
C VAL A 69 13.04 -6.19 -1.07
N LYS A 70 12.17 -7.09 -1.52
CA LYS A 70 12.57 -8.33 -2.18
C LYS A 70 11.81 -8.35 -3.50
N GLU A 71 12.49 -8.08 -4.58
CA GLU A 71 11.88 -7.93 -5.89
C GLU A 71 10.95 -9.10 -6.22
N ASN A 72 9.72 -8.77 -6.63
CA ASN A 72 8.68 -9.73 -7.01
C ASN A 72 8.15 -10.57 -5.84
N GLU A 73 8.54 -10.28 -4.59
CA GLU A 73 8.15 -11.10 -3.45
C GLU A 73 7.59 -10.30 -2.28
N LEU A 74 8.26 -9.20 -1.89
CA LEU A 74 7.88 -8.48 -0.67
C LEU A 74 8.27 -7.01 -0.73
N LEU A 75 7.34 -6.16 -0.34
CA LEU A 75 7.59 -4.73 -0.17
C LEU A 75 7.00 -4.31 1.17
N ARG A 76 7.85 -3.83 2.07
CA ARG A 76 7.42 -3.37 3.39
C ARG A 76 7.82 -1.91 3.57
N SER A 77 6.87 -1.10 4.02
CA SER A 77 7.12 0.32 4.26
C SER A 77 6.31 0.81 5.45
N THR A 78 6.75 1.93 6.02
CA THR A 78 5.94 2.62 7.02
C THR A 78 5.07 3.65 6.32
N HIS A 79 4.01 4.10 7.03
CA HIS A 79 3.08 5.07 6.49
C HIS A 79 2.50 5.93 7.61
N PHE A 80 2.48 7.23 7.39
CA PHE A 80 1.86 8.18 8.31
C PHE A 80 1.10 9.23 7.50
N SER A 81 -0.13 9.56 7.95
CA SER A 81 -0.94 10.59 7.33
C SER A 81 -1.14 11.76 8.30
N PRO A 82 -0.73 12.98 7.93
CA PRO A 82 -0.99 14.16 8.75
C PRO A 82 -2.48 14.43 8.95
N LEU A 83 -3.34 13.94 8.04
CA LEU A 83 -4.79 14.09 8.18
C LEU A 83 -5.39 13.25 9.29
N SER A 84 -4.61 12.34 9.88
CA SER A 84 -5.08 11.53 11.01
C SER A 84 -5.31 12.36 12.26
N GLY A 85 -4.74 13.57 12.33
CA GLY A 85 -4.85 14.41 13.51
C GLY A 85 -3.91 14.03 14.63
N GLN A 86 -3.08 13.03 14.42
CA GLN A 86 -2.11 12.53 15.41
C GLN A 86 -0.75 13.16 15.18
N PRO A 87 0.09 13.27 16.23
CA PRO A 87 1.45 13.78 16.04
C PRO A 87 2.32 12.81 15.22
N ASP A 88 3.28 13.37 14.51
CA ASP A 88 4.21 12.60 13.69
C ASP A 88 5.32 12.01 14.58
N VAL A 89 5.01 10.89 15.18
CA VAL A 89 5.95 10.13 16.03
C VAL A 89 5.86 8.65 15.64
N PRO A 90 6.94 7.88 15.87
CA PRO A 90 6.98 6.48 15.43
C PRO A 90 5.78 5.62 15.84
N GLU A 91 5.23 5.86 17.03
CA GLU A 91 4.09 5.10 17.54
C GLU A 91 2.83 5.25 16.71
N ASN A 92 2.75 6.30 15.91
CA ASN A 92 1.58 6.59 15.08
C ASN A 92 1.75 6.18 13.62
N TYR A 93 2.85 5.51 13.30
CA TYR A 93 3.08 5.00 11.95
C TYR A 93 2.51 3.59 11.82
N HIS A 94 1.98 3.29 10.65
CA HIS A 94 1.59 1.94 10.27
C HIS A 94 2.74 1.30 9.51
N THR A 95 2.85 -0.03 9.61
CA THR A 95 3.72 -0.78 8.72
C THR A 95 2.84 -1.50 7.72
N ILE A 96 3.08 -1.27 6.45
CA ILE A 96 2.32 -1.88 5.36
C ILE A 96 3.21 -2.89 4.67
N THR A 97 2.74 -4.12 4.58
CA THR A 97 3.48 -5.22 3.97
C THR A 97 2.69 -5.77 2.78
N TYR A 98 3.29 -5.71 1.60
CA TYR A 98 2.79 -6.39 0.40
C TYR A 98 3.58 -7.69 0.23
N THR A 99 2.89 -8.79 0.02
CA THR A 99 3.51 -10.08 -0.27
C THR A 99 2.96 -10.60 -1.59
N LEU A 100 3.84 -11.02 -2.48
CA LEU A 100 3.48 -11.56 -3.79
C LEU A 100 3.84 -13.04 -3.85
N ARG A 101 2.91 -13.84 -4.34
CA ARG A 101 3.09 -15.28 -4.45
C ARG A 101 2.61 -15.74 -5.82
N ASP A 102 3.47 -16.49 -6.51
CA ASP A 102 3.11 -17.06 -7.81
C ASP A 102 2.18 -18.25 -7.58
N VAL A 103 1.00 -18.20 -8.19
CA VAL A 103 0.00 -19.26 -8.07
C VAL A 103 -0.40 -19.72 -9.47
N GLY A 104 0.53 -20.40 -10.14
CA GLY A 104 0.27 -20.96 -11.47
C GLY A 104 0.26 -19.94 -12.60
N GLY A 105 1.15 -18.93 -12.54
CA GLY A 105 1.23 -17.87 -13.55
C GLY A 105 0.43 -16.62 -13.20
N SER A 106 -0.43 -16.73 -12.20
CA SER A 106 -1.12 -15.58 -11.61
C SER A 106 -0.42 -15.22 -10.32
N THR A 107 -0.76 -14.08 -9.72
CA THR A 107 -0.17 -13.61 -8.49
C THR A 107 -1.21 -13.46 -7.41
N LEU A 108 -0.97 -14.06 -6.26
CA LEU A 108 -1.72 -13.76 -5.05
C LEU A 108 -1.01 -12.60 -4.37
N LEU A 109 -1.66 -11.44 -4.37
CA LEU A 109 -1.13 -10.24 -3.72
C LEU A 109 -1.85 -10.07 -2.38
N SER A 110 -1.08 -10.07 -1.30
CA SER A 110 -1.60 -9.88 0.05
C SER A 110 -1.06 -8.59 0.63
N LEU A 111 -1.89 -7.91 1.43
CA LEU A 111 -1.50 -6.69 2.10
C LEU A 111 -1.88 -6.79 3.57
N GLU A 112 -0.96 -6.36 4.45
CA GLU A 112 -1.23 -6.23 5.87
C GLU A 112 -0.82 -4.85 6.35
N GLN A 113 -1.63 -4.28 7.23
CA GLN A 113 -1.35 -2.98 7.85
C GLN A 113 -1.54 -3.14 9.36
N ASP A 114 -0.50 -2.83 10.11
CA ASP A 114 -0.54 -2.95 11.57
C ASP A 114 -1.02 -1.66 12.24
N ASN A 115 -0.96 -1.67 13.56
CA ASN A 115 -1.17 -0.49 14.41
C ASN A 115 -2.55 0.17 14.24
N ASN A 116 -3.59 -0.64 14.05
CA ASN A 116 -4.96 -0.15 14.10
C ASN A 116 -5.42 -0.12 15.56
N GLY A 117 -6.19 0.90 15.95
CA GLY A 117 -6.56 1.12 17.32
C GLY A 117 -7.67 0.22 17.86
N SER A 118 -8.40 -0.47 16.95
CA SER A 118 -9.52 -1.34 17.34
C SER A 118 -9.82 -2.32 16.22
N GLU A 119 -10.63 -3.35 16.51
CA GLU A 119 -11.11 -4.27 15.48
C GLU A 119 -11.93 -3.55 14.43
N GLU A 120 -12.75 -2.59 14.87
CA GLU A 120 -13.58 -1.81 13.95
C GLU A 120 -12.73 -1.00 13.00
N GLU A 121 -11.68 -0.35 13.49
CA GLU A 121 -10.76 0.41 12.66
C GLU A 121 -10.03 -0.51 11.69
N ALA A 122 -9.58 -1.67 12.15
CA ALA A 122 -8.92 -2.65 11.30
C ALA A 122 -9.86 -3.15 10.20
N ALA A 123 -11.12 -3.41 10.52
CA ALA A 123 -12.10 -3.85 9.54
C ALA A 123 -12.37 -2.77 8.50
N HIS A 124 -12.45 -1.50 8.91
CA HIS A 124 -12.64 -0.39 8.00
C HIS A 124 -11.44 -0.24 7.05
N SER A 125 -10.23 -0.33 7.60
CA SER A 125 -9.00 -0.28 6.81
C SER A 125 -8.92 -1.46 5.84
N SER A 126 -9.29 -2.65 6.28
CA SER A 126 -9.31 -3.84 5.43
C SER A 126 -10.22 -3.64 4.22
N ALA A 127 -11.40 -3.06 4.42
CA ALA A 127 -12.33 -2.77 3.32
C ALA A 127 -11.74 -1.77 2.34
N ASN A 128 -11.08 -0.72 2.85
CA ASN A 128 -10.43 0.28 2.00
C ASN A 128 -9.28 -0.32 1.19
N TRP A 129 -8.46 -1.16 1.82
CA TRP A 129 -7.36 -1.82 1.13
C TRP A 129 -7.87 -2.80 0.08
N SER A 130 -8.97 -3.48 0.37
CA SER A 130 -9.59 -4.40 -0.60
C SER A 130 -10.04 -3.66 -1.85
N GLN A 131 -10.62 -2.47 -1.71
CA GLN A 131 -10.99 -1.64 -2.85
C GLN A 131 -9.77 -1.22 -3.67
N MET A 132 -8.70 -0.84 -2.99
CA MET A 132 -7.46 -0.44 -3.65
C MET A 132 -6.84 -1.61 -4.42
N LEU A 133 -6.81 -2.80 -3.81
CA LEU A 133 -6.28 -3.99 -4.48
C LEU A 133 -7.11 -4.38 -5.70
N THR A 134 -8.43 -4.19 -5.64
CA THR A 134 -9.31 -4.43 -6.79
C THR A 134 -8.97 -3.47 -7.93
N ALA A 135 -8.73 -2.21 -7.61
CA ALA A 135 -8.32 -1.21 -8.61
C ALA A 135 -6.95 -1.55 -9.21
N LEU A 136 -6.00 -1.98 -8.37
CA LEU A 136 -4.69 -2.41 -8.81
C LEU A 136 -4.78 -3.60 -9.77
N LYS A 137 -5.60 -4.58 -9.43
CA LYS A 137 -5.86 -5.73 -10.29
C LYS A 137 -6.35 -5.27 -11.66
N ALA A 138 -7.29 -4.34 -11.71
CA ALA A 138 -7.82 -3.83 -12.98
C ALA A 138 -6.73 -3.14 -13.80
N VAL A 139 -5.87 -2.36 -13.17
CA VAL A 139 -4.76 -1.66 -13.85
C VAL A 139 -3.78 -2.68 -14.45
N VAL A 140 -3.38 -3.68 -13.67
CA VAL A 140 -2.43 -4.69 -14.14
C VAL A 140 -3.01 -5.53 -15.27
N GLU A 141 -4.26 -5.98 -15.12
CA GLU A 141 -4.89 -6.87 -16.11
C GLU A 141 -5.26 -6.16 -17.41
N SER A 142 -5.50 -4.86 -17.37
CA SER A 142 -5.81 -4.10 -18.58
C SER A 142 -4.55 -3.65 -19.33
N SER A 143 -3.39 -3.77 -18.71
CA SER A 143 -2.11 -3.33 -19.27
C SER A 143 -1.42 -4.54 -19.93
N HIS A 144 -1.27 -4.51 -21.23
CA HIS A 144 -0.65 -5.62 -21.98
C HIS A 144 0.67 -5.23 -22.60
#